data_3299a56c2f2b551fed189e1819bbd4d2
#
_entry.id   3299a56c2f2b551fed189e1819bbd4d2
#
_cell.length_a   1.000
_cell.length_b   1.000
_cell.length_c   1.000
_cell.angle_alpha   90.00
_cell.angle_beta   90.00
_cell.angle_gamma   90.00
#
_symmetry.space_group_name_H-M   'P 1'
#
loop_
_entity.id
_entity.type
_entity.pdbx_description
1 polymer ?
#
loop_
_entity_poly.entity_id
_entity_poly.type
_entity_poly.pdbx_seq_one_letter_code
_entity_poly.pdbx_strand_id
1 'polypeptide(L)'
;MLNKENSRVIAHKAICLVALEKQALSDALFPAESTESPFAKSLVYGSIRFYHHLNDIITPRIKRPLEKKNLDIHSLLVLGAYQLLYTDISSHAAINETVEVAEKIGKTWAKGFVNAILRGIDRDKDSILKIAHHSHPSWLVKKIKKDYPLDHQEIFCENNKKAPMSIRVHPSIDVNAFQKKLKTQNIFSEKSNIAPQ
;
A
#
# COMPACT_ATOMS: atom_id res chain seq x y z
N MET A 1 -16.69 -5.25 -25.99
CA MET A 1 -15.43 -5.34 -25.22
C MET A 1 -15.62 -4.55 -23.94
N LEU A 2 -15.70 -5.22 -22.78
CA LEU A 2 -15.78 -4.55 -21.48
C LEU A 2 -14.51 -3.73 -21.30
N ASN A 3 -14.67 -2.42 -21.18
CA ASN A 3 -13.57 -1.48 -20.97
C ASN A 3 -12.99 -1.76 -19.57
N LYS A 4 -11.90 -2.55 -19.50
CA LYS A 4 -11.27 -2.95 -18.25
C LYS A 4 -10.74 -1.68 -17.58
N GLU A 5 -11.39 -1.25 -16.51
CA GLU A 5 -11.00 -0.04 -15.77
C GLU A 5 -9.51 -0.13 -15.38
N ASN A 6 -8.79 0.97 -15.52
CA ASN A 6 -7.36 1.02 -15.23
C ASN A 6 -7.12 0.72 -13.74
N SER A 7 -6.27 -0.27 -13.44
CA SER A 7 -5.99 -0.73 -12.07
C SER A 7 -5.57 0.40 -11.13
N ARG A 8 -4.92 1.46 -11.62
CA ARG A 8 -4.54 2.61 -10.81
C ARG A 8 -5.71 3.53 -10.51
N VAL A 9 -6.69 3.62 -11.41
CA VAL A 9 -7.95 4.35 -11.15
C VAL A 9 -8.75 3.63 -10.06
N ILE A 10 -8.86 2.31 -10.15
CA ILE A 10 -9.49 1.48 -9.11
C ILE A 10 -8.78 1.67 -7.77
N ALA A 11 -7.45 1.57 -7.77
CA ALA A 11 -6.65 1.74 -6.55
C ALA A 11 -6.81 3.15 -5.95
N HIS A 12 -6.79 4.20 -6.77
CA HIS A 12 -7.01 5.57 -6.32
C HIS A 12 -8.39 5.73 -5.66
N LYS A 13 -9.46 5.25 -6.29
CA LYS A 13 -10.82 5.29 -5.71
C LYS A 13 -10.87 4.61 -4.34
N ALA A 14 -10.32 3.39 -4.23
CA ALA A 14 -10.30 2.65 -2.97
C ALA A 14 -9.48 3.38 -1.88
N ILE A 15 -8.34 3.97 -2.21
CA ILE A 15 -7.54 4.78 -1.27
C ILE A 15 -8.35 6.00 -0.80
N CYS A 16 -9.10 6.67 -1.68
CA CYS A 16 -9.96 7.80 -1.31
C CYS A 16 -11.06 7.36 -0.32
N LEU A 17 -11.74 6.25 -0.58
CA LEU A 17 -12.78 5.72 0.32
C LEU A 17 -12.23 5.45 1.73
N VAL A 18 -11.05 4.83 1.82
CA VAL A 18 -10.41 4.55 3.13
C VAL A 18 -9.89 5.83 3.79
N ALA A 19 -9.11 6.64 3.06
CA ALA A 19 -8.39 7.76 3.65
C ALA A 19 -9.30 8.97 3.96
N LEU A 20 -10.25 9.26 3.07
CA LEU A 20 -11.10 10.46 3.15
C LEU A 20 -12.46 10.14 3.77
N GLU A 21 -13.09 9.05 3.38
CA GLU A 21 -14.44 8.69 3.80
C GLU A 21 -14.47 7.72 4.99
N LYS A 22 -13.28 7.25 5.44
CA LYS A 22 -13.14 6.35 6.60
C LYS A 22 -13.84 5.00 6.45
N GLN A 23 -14.04 4.55 5.23
CA GLN A 23 -14.60 3.22 4.97
C GLN A 23 -13.62 2.12 5.34
N ALA A 24 -14.14 0.94 5.71
CA ALA A 24 -13.32 -0.23 5.91
C ALA A 24 -12.65 -0.65 4.59
N LEU A 25 -11.40 -1.10 4.66
CA LEU A 25 -10.64 -1.49 3.47
C LEU A 25 -11.29 -2.63 2.69
N SER A 26 -11.94 -3.58 3.39
CA SER A 26 -12.74 -4.63 2.76
C SER A 26 -13.83 -4.07 1.86
N ASP A 27 -14.59 -3.11 2.35
CA ASP A 27 -15.74 -2.53 1.64
C ASP A 27 -15.29 -1.64 0.47
N ALA A 28 -14.15 -0.95 0.62
CA ALA A 28 -13.55 -0.14 -0.42
C ALA A 28 -12.99 -0.96 -1.60
N LEU A 29 -12.55 -2.20 -1.33
CA LEU A 29 -11.94 -3.08 -2.35
C LEU A 29 -12.93 -3.99 -3.06
N PHE A 30 -14.06 -4.31 -2.43
CA PHE A 30 -15.02 -5.30 -2.92
C PHE A 30 -16.44 -4.74 -3.09
N PRO A 31 -16.65 -3.65 -3.83
CA PRO A 31 -17.99 -3.37 -4.32
C PRO A 31 -18.41 -4.56 -5.19
N ALA A 32 -19.63 -5.03 -5.01
CA ALA A 32 -20.18 -6.30 -5.52
C ALA A 32 -20.02 -6.57 -7.04
N GLU A 33 -19.55 -5.62 -7.82
CA GLU A 33 -19.45 -5.68 -9.29
C GLU A 33 -18.03 -5.45 -9.86
N SER A 34 -17.00 -5.27 -9.04
CA SER A 34 -15.66 -4.99 -9.58
C SER A 34 -14.90 -6.25 -9.95
N THR A 35 -14.52 -6.37 -11.22
CA THR A 35 -13.53 -7.35 -11.68
C THR A 35 -12.22 -7.15 -10.92
N GLU A 36 -11.92 -8.08 -10.02
CA GLU A 36 -10.78 -8.03 -9.14
C GLU A 36 -9.46 -8.02 -9.91
N SER A 37 -8.78 -6.87 -9.94
CA SER A 37 -7.40 -6.80 -10.42
C SER A 37 -6.45 -7.06 -9.25
N PRO A 38 -5.68 -8.19 -9.23
CA PRO A 38 -4.68 -8.44 -8.19
C PRO A 38 -3.67 -7.30 -8.07
N PHE A 39 -3.35 -6.66 -9.18
CA PHE A 39 -2.46 -5.51 -9.21
C PHE A 39 -3.08 -4.29 -8.50
N ALA A 40 -4.35 -3.97 -8.75
CA ALA A 40 -5.04 -2.89 -8.03
C ALA A 40 -5.07 -3.16 -6.52
N LYS A 41 -5.38 -4.38 -6.11
CA LYS A 41 -5.34 -4.79 -4.69
C LYS A 41 -3.95 -4.58 -4.08
N SER A 42 -2.89 -5.00 -4.75
CA SER A 42 -1.52 -4.82 -4.25
C SER A 42 -1.16 -3.34 -4.07
N LEU A 43 -1.59 -2.48 -4.99
CA LEU A 43 -1.39 -1.03 -4.89
C LEU A 43 -2.15 -0.43 -3.70
N VAL A 44 -3.40 -0.85 -3.47
CA VAL A 44 -4.21 -0.35 -2.34
C VAL A 44 -3.63 -0.79 -1.01
N TYR A 45 -3.40 -2.11 -0.83
CA TYR A 45 -2.87 -2.64 0.43
C TYR A 45 -1.51 -2.01 0.79
N GLY A 46 -0.64 -1.85 -0.20
CA GLY A 46 0.65 -1.23 0.01
C GLY A 46 0.55 0.27 0.33
N SER A 47 -0.24 1.01 -0.43
CA SER A 47 -0.46 2.44 -0.18
C SER A 47 -1.04 2.72 1.21
N ILE A 48 -2.00 1.92 1.66
CA ILE A 48 -2.61 2.08 2.99
C ILE A 48 -1.64 1.64 4.10
N ARG A 49 -0.87 0.55 3.90
CA ARG A 49 0.15 0.10 4.86
C ARG A 49 1.18 1.18 5.13
N PHE A 50 1.66 1.85 4.10
CA PHE A 50 2.67 2.90 4.21
C PHE A 50 2.09 4.32 4.26
N TYR A 51 0.78 4.46 4.46
CA TYR A 51 0.07 5.74 4.34
C TYR A 51 0.69 6.86 5.18
N HIS A 52 0.96 6.61 6.47
CA HIS A 52 1.51 7.64 7.35
C HIS A 52 2.90 8.08 6.92
N HIS A 53 3.78 7.15 6.59
CA HIS A 53 5.11 7.46 6.09
C HIS A 53 5.06 8.21 4.75
N LEU A 54 4.22 7.76 3.81
CA LEU A 54 4.04 8.45 2.53
C LEU A 54 3.49 9.87 2.72
N ASN A 55 2.58 10.05 3.66
CA ASN A 55 2.05 11.36 4.02
C ASN A 55 3.15 12.30 4.54
N ASP A 56 4.04 11.81 5.39
CA ASP A 56 5.17 12.58 5.93
C ASP A 56 6.17 12.99 4.84
N ILE A 57 6.31 12.18 3.79
CA ILE A 57 7.12 12.52 2.61
C ILE A 57 6.44 13.55 1.71
N ILE A 58 5.15 13.39 1.47
CA ILE A 58 4.38 14.21 0.52
C ILE A 58 4.09 15.59 1.08
N THR A 59 3.61 15.67 2.33
CA THR A 59 3.10 16.92 2.92
C THR A 59 4.09 18.08 2.88
N PRO A 60 5.39 17.91 3.20
CA PRO A 60 6.34 19.02 3.12
C PRO A 60 6.63 19.51 1.69
N ARG A 61 6.30 18.73 0.69
CA ARG A 61 6.47 19.08 -0.73
C ARG A 61 5.30 19.84 -1.31
N ILE A 62 4.18 19.90 -0.60
CA ILE A 62 2.98 20.65 -0.99
C ILE A 62 3.08 22.07 -0.42
N LYS A 63 3.47 23.05 -1.24
CA LYS A 63 3.65 24.45 -0.80
C LYS A 63 2.37 25.11 -0.29
N ARG A 64 1.21 24.74 -0.84
CA ARG A 64 -0.11 25.27 -0.46
C ARG A 64 -1.05 24.11 -0.18
N PRO A 65 -1.72 24.07 0.99
CA PRO A 65 -2.66 23.00 1.32
C PRO A 65 -3.70 22.82 0.22
N LEU A 66 -4.02 21.56 -0.06
CA LEU A 66 -5.07 21.24 -1.02
C LEU A 66 -6.44 21.60 -0.42
N GLU A 67 -7.30 22.19 -1.23
CA GLU A 67 -8.69 22.43 -0.85
C GLU A 67 -9.43 21.11 -0.62
N LYS A 68 -10.46 21.11 0.24
CA LYS A 68 -11.24 19.90 0.57
C LYS A 68 -11.72 19.13 -0.65
N LYS A 69 -12.17 19.81 -1.71
CA LYS A 69 -12.64 19.21 -2.98
C LYS A 69 -11.51 18.55 -3.81
N ASN A 70 -10.27 18.74 -3.42
CA ASN A 70 -9.07 18.27 -4.13
C ASN A 70 -8.20 17.34 -3.27
N LEU A 71 -8.71 16.86 -2.13
CA LEU A 71 -7.98 15.90 -1.27
C LEU A 71 -7.76 14.54 -1.95
N ASP A 72 -8.56 14.20 -2.94
CA ASP A 72 -8.36 13.06 -3.82
C ASP A 72 -6.99 13.10 -4.56
N ILE A 73 -6.48 14.29 -4.87
CA ILE A 73 -5.12 14.46 -5.43
C ILE A 73 -4.05 14.03 -4.41
N HIS A 74 -4.26 14.26 -3.11
CA HIS A 74 -3.34 13.75 -2.10
C HIS A 74 -3.30 12.21 -2.10
N SER A 75 -4.46 11.55 -2.18
CA SER A 75 -4.55 10.09 -2.32
C SER A 75 -3.86 9.58 -3.59
N LEU A 76 -3.92 10.34 -4.68
CA LEU A 76 -3.20 10.05 -5.92
C LEU A 76 -1.68 10.16 -5.74
N LEU A 77 -1.20 11.16 -5.03
CA LEU A 77 0.22 11.30 -4.67
C LEU A 77 0.70 10.14 -3.79
N VAL A 78 -0.12 9.70 -2.82
CA VAL A 78 0.18 8.51 -1.99
C VAL A 78 0.35 7.27 -2.86
N LEU A 79 -0.55 7.04 -3.81
CA LEU A 79 -0.47 5.93 -4.78
C LEU A 79 0.81 5.99 -5.63
N GLY A 80 1.15 7.18 -6.14
CA GLY A 80 2.36 7.37 -6.95
C GLY A 80 3.65 7.18 -6.13
N ALA A 81 3.71 7.76 -4.95
CA ALA A 81 4.86 7.64 -4.04
C ALA A 81 5.06 6.19 -3.58
N TYR A 82 3.99 5.45 -3.30
CA TYR A 82 4.07 4.01 -3.00
C TYR A 82 4.71 3.23 -4.15
N GLN A 83 4.29 3.46 -5.38
CA GLN A 83 4.87 2.80 -6.54
C GLN A 83 6.37 3.11 -6.69
N LEU A 84 6.78 4.36 -6.48
CA LEU A 84 8.17 4.77 -6.59
C LEU A 84 9.08 4.16 -5.51
N LEU A 85 8.59 4.08 -4.27
CA LEU A 85 9.42 3.74 -3.11
C LEU A 85 9.39 2.25 -2.75
N TYR A 86 8.28 1.55 -3.04
CA TYR A 86 8.00 0.22 -2.49
C TYR A 86 7.62 -0.85 -3.52
N THR A 87 7.80 -0.55 -4.81
CA THR A 87 7.57 -1.54 -5.88
C THR A 87 8.71 -1.55 -6.89
N ASP A 88 8.78 -2.61 -7.69
CA ASP A 88 9.75 -2.76 -8.77
C ASP A 88 9.29 -2.08 -10.08
N ILE A 89 8.24 -1.26 -10.04
CA ILE A 89 7.77 -0.50 -11.19
C ILE A 89 8.81 0.59 -11.48
N SER A 90 9.20 0.70 -12.76
CA SER A 90 10.15 1.75 -13.15
C SER A 90 9.62 3.15 -12.81
N SER A 91 10.48 4.06 -12.36
CA SER A 91 10.09 5.42 -11.96
C SER A 91 9.32 6.14 -13.06
N HIS A 92 9.75 5.98 -14.31
CA HIS A 92 9.07 6.58 -15.44
C HIS A 92 7.62 6.08 -15.58
N ALA A 93 7.39 4.77 -15.49
CA ALA A 93 6.06 4.19 -15.57
C ALA A 93 5.20 4.59 -14.36
N ALA A 94 5.76 4.55 -13.14
CA ALA A 94 5.05 4.94 -11.93
C ALA A 94 4.56 6.40 -12.01
N ILE A 95 5.41 7.31 -12.46
CA ILE A 95 5.06 8.74 -12.58
C ILE A 95 4.03 8.95 -13.69
N ASN A 96 4.32 8.50 -14.90
CA ASN A 96 3.47 8.78 -16.06
C ASN A 96 2.05 8.21 -15.87
N GLU A 97 1.95 6.96 -15.48
CA GLU A 97 0.66 6.31 -15.27
C GLU A 97 -0.13 6.95 -14.12
N THR A 98 0.54 7.44 -13.07
CA THR A 98 -0.13 8.16 -11.99
C THR A 98 -0.62 9.53 -12.47
N VAL A 99 0.17 10.23 -13.27
CA VAL A 99 -0.25 11.51 -13.89
C VAL A 99 -1.46 11.34 -14.81
N GLU A 100 -1.51 10.24 -15.58
CA GLU A 100 -2.68 9.93 -16.42
C GLU A 100 -3.95 9.65 -15.61
N VAL A 101 -3.83 9.13 -14.38
CA VAL A 101 -4.99 9.00 -13.49
C VAL A 101 -5.59 10.36 -13.17
N ALA A 102 -4.80 11.42 -12.99
CA ALA A 102 -5.33 12.76 -12.73
C ALA A 102 -6.28 13.24 -13.86
N GLU A 103 -5.98 12.92 -15.09
CA GLU A 103 -6.86 13.22 -16.23
C GLU A 103 -8.13 12.35 -16.21
N LYS A 104 -7.98 11.04 -15.97
CA LYS A 104 -9.10 10.09 -15.94
C LYS A 104 -10.12 10.38 -14.83
N ILE A 105 -9.70 11.01 -13.74
CA ILE A 105 -10.58 11.45 -12.65
C ILE A 105 -11.09 12.90 -12.83
N GLY A 106 -10.89 13.51 -14.01
CA GLY A 106 -11.35 14.86 -14.31
C GLY A 106 -10.52 15.99 -13.69
N LYS A 107 -9.30 15.71 -13.23
CA LYS A 107 -8.38 16.67 -12.59
C LYS A 107 -7.17 16.99 -13.46
N THR A 108 -7.38 17.25 -14.75
CA THR A 108 -6.32 17.51 -15.74
C THR A 108 -5.38 18.63 -15.29
N TRP A 109 -5.89 19.64 -14.59
CA TRP A 109 -5.09 20.73 -14.03
C TRP A 109 -4.00 20.25 -13.07
N ALA A 110 -4.21 19.10 -12.39
CA ALA A 110 -3.29 18.56 -11.40
C ALA A 110 -2.12 17.77 -12.02
N LYS A 111 -2.14 17.46 -13.33
CA LYS A 111 -1.09 16.66 -13.99
C LYS A 111 0.32 17.21 -13.73
N GLY A 112 0.53 18.52 -13.97
CA GLY A 112 1.81 19.17 -13.72
C GLY A 112 2.23 19.14 -12.26
N PHE A 113 1.28 19.35 -11.33
CA PHE A 113 1.52 19.32 -9.90
C PHE A 113 1.91 17.91 -9.43
N VAL A 114 1.16 16.87 -9.82
CA VAL A 114 1.45 15.48 -9.48
C VAL A 114 2.82 15.07 -10.03
N ASN A 115 3.09 15.39 -11.31
CA ASN A 115 4.39 15.10 -11.93
C ASN A 115 5.55 15.75 -11.17
N ALA A 116 5.42 17.03 -10.79
CA ALA A 116 6.49 17.75 -10.09
C ALA A 116 6.79 17.14 -8.71
N ILE A 117 5.76 16.80 -7.92
CA ILE A 117 5.92 16.18 -6.61
C ILE A 117 6.55 14.79 -6.74
N LEU A 118 6.03 13.94 -7.64
CA LEU A 118 6.56 12.56 -7.80
C LEU A 118 7.98 12.54 -8.33
N ARG A 119 8.36 13.42 -9.28
CA ARG A 119 9.75 13.57 -9.72
C ARG A 119 10.68 14.05 -8.58
N GLY A 120 10.18 14.90 -7.70
CA GLY A 120 10.92 15.29 -6.49
C GLY A 120 11.17 14.10 -5.56
N ILE A 121 10.16 13.26 -5.33
CA ILE A 121 10.30 12.05 -4.51
C ILE A 121 11.27 11.06 -5.17
N ASP A 122 11.17 10.85 -6.47
CA ASP A 122 12.07 9.96 -7.22
C ASP A 122 13.53 10.39 -7.13
N ARG A 123 13.80 11.67 -7.27
CA ARG A 123 15.16 12.22 -7.13
C ARG A 123 15.73 12.02 -5.73
N ASP A 124 14.88 12.13 -4.69
CA ASP A 124 15.29 12.01 -3.29
C ASP A 124 15.18 10.56 -2.77
N LYS A 125 14.82 9.59 -3.60
CA LYS A 125 14.45 8.21 -3.25
C LYS A 125 15.47 7.54 -2.33
N ASP A 126 16.75 7.58 -2.69
CA ASP A 126 17.80 6.90 -1.94
C ASP A 126 17.99 7.50 -0.54
N SER A 127 17.81 8.81 -0.39
CA SER A 127 17.88 9.46 0.91
C SER A 127 16.66 9.17 1.77
N ILE A 128 15.47 9.13 1.17
CA ILE A 128 14.23 8.79 1.84
C ILE A 128 14.30 7.36 2.41
N LEU A 129 14.75 6.38 1.62
CA LEU A 129 14.79 4.98 2.01
C LEU A 129 15.86 4.67 3.08
N LYS A 130 16.88 5.52 3.24
CA LYS A 130 17.90 5.38 4.29
C LYS A 130 17.43 5.81 5.67
N ILE A 131 16.38 6.62 5.77
CA ILE A 131 15.87 7.10 7.05
C ILE A 131 14.98 6.02 7.66
N ALA A 132 15.30 5.59 8.88
CA ALA A 132 14.44 4.69 9.63
C ALA A 132 13.08 5.36 9.86
N HIS A 133 12.02 4.71 9.40
CA HIS A 133 10.65 5.25 9.48
C HIS A 133 9.68 4.18 9.95
N HIS A 134 8.58 4.64 10.50
CA HIS A 134 7.43 3.81 10.83
C HIS A 134 6.18 4.40 10.16
N SER A 135 5.29 3.54 9.70
CA SER A 135 4.05 3.95 9.07
C SER A 135 2.86 3.71 10.00
N HIS A 136 2.90 4.37 11.16
CA HIS A 136 1.90 4.20 12.20
C HIS A 136 1.38 5.57 12.66
N PRO A 137 0.10 5.67 13.07
CA PRO A 137 -0.43 6.92 13.60
C PRO A 137 0.27 7.29 14.91
N SER A 138 0.43 8.59 15.16
CA SER A 138 1.20 9.14 16.29
C SER A 138 0.75 8.61 17.66
N TRP A 139 -0.55 8.37 17.84
CA TRP A 139 -1.07 7.83 19.10
C TRP A 139 -0.56 6.40 19.35
N LEU A 140 -0.53 5.56 18.30
CA LEU A 140 -0.03 4.18 18.38
C LEU A 140 1.48 4.16 18.63
N VAL A 141 2.23 5.03 17.94
CA VAL A 141 3.67 5.20 18.14
C VAL A 141 3.97 5.54 19.60
N LYS A 142 3.25 6.52 20.18
CA LYS A 142 3.42 6.91 21.58
C LYS A 142 3.11 5.75 22.53
N LYS A 143 2.04 5.01 22.27
CA LYS A 143 1.64 3.87 23.10
C LYS A 143 2.67 2.74 23.04
N ILE A 144 3.09 2.31 21.87
CA ILE A 144 4.07 1.23 21.71
C ILE A 144 5.42 1.63 22.32
N LYS A 145 5.90 2.86 22.13
CA LYS A 145 7.14 3.35 22.76
C LYS A 145 7.08 3.35 24.29
N LYS A 146 5.89 3.61 24.88
CA LYS A 146 5.68 3.57 26.31
C LYS A 146 5.67 2.13 26.85
N ASP A 147 4.94 1.25 26.15
CA ASP A 147 4.69 -0.12 26.64
C ASP A 147 5.87 -1.06 26.31
N TYR A 148 6.63 -0.77 25.24
CA TYR A 148 7.78 -1.58 24.77
C TYR A 148 8.98 -0.67 24.44
N PRO A 149 9.62 -0.06 25.46
CA PRO A 149 10.66 0.95 25.25
C PRO A 149 11.90 0.42 24.54
N LEU A 150 12.24 -0.87 24.66
CA LEU A 150 13.37 -1.49 24.01
C LEU A 150 13.04 -2.06 22.63
N ASP A 151 11.85 -2.61 22.45
CA ASP A 151 11.50 -3.41 21.26
C ASP A 151 10.64 -2.64 20.24
N HIS A 152 10.27 -1.39 20.55
CA HIS A 152 9.32 -0.62 19.72
C HIS A 152 9.75 -0.49 18.25
N GLN A 153 11.04 -0.39 17.97
CA GLN A 153 11.52 -0.27 16.58
C GLN A 153 11.31 -1.57 15.81
N GLU A 154 11.62 -2.71 16.44
CA GLU A 154 11.39 -4.01 15.84
C GLU A 154 9.90 -4.25 15.59
N ILE A 155 9.05 -3.93 16.56
CA ILE A 155 7.57 -4.01 16.43
C ILE A 155 7.09 -3.18 15.22
N PHE A 156 7.58 -1.95 15.04
CA PHE A 156 7.20 -1.13 13.88
C PHE A 156 7.68 -1.72 12.55
N CYS A 157 8.89 -2.27 12.52
CA CYS A 157 9.43 -2.92 11.33
C CYS A 157 8.61 -4.16 10.97
N GLU A 158 8.35 -5.04 11.93
CA GLU A 158 7.58 -6.28 11.70
C GLU A 158 6.15 -6.01 11.26
N ASN A 159 5.47 -5.02 11.84
CA ASN A 159 4.12 -4.62 11.46
C ASN A 159 4.02 -4.15 9.99
N ASN A 160 5.09 -3.61 9.43
CA ASN A 160 5.12 -3.14 8.04
C ASN A 160 5.54 -4.22 7.04
N LYS A 161 6.04 -5.37 7.50
CA LYS A 161 6.37 -6.50 6.62
C LYS A 161 5.12 -7.15 6.06
N LYS A 162 5.27 -7.75 4.89
CA LYS A 162 4.20 -8.61 4.34
C LYS A 162 4.09 -9.84 5.24
N ALA A 163 2.90 -10.06 5.81
CA ALA A 163 2.66 -11.24 6.61
C ALA A 163 2.88 -12.52 5.79
N PRO A 164 3.55 -13.55 6.34
CA PRO A 164 3.64 -14.85 5.70
C PRO A 164 2.24 -15.45 5.59
N MET A 165 1.98 -16.15 4.50
CA MET A 165 0.73 -16.88 4.33
C MET A 165 0.75 -18.10 5.25
N SER A 166 -0.18 -18.16 6.18
CA SER A 166 -0.36 -19.31 7.07
C SER A 166 -1.70 -19.96 6.81
N ILE A 167 -1.71 -21.28 6.74
CA ILE A 167 -2.93 -22.08 6.55
C ILE A 167 -3.06 -23.10 7.67
N ARG A 168 -4.27 -23.30 8.15
CA ARG A 168 -4.60 -24.39 9.06
C ARG A 168 -5.11 -25.57 8.23
N VAL A 169 -4.43 -26.69 8.35
CA VAL A 169 -4.89 -27.94 7.71
C VAL A 169 -5.97 -28.58 8.58
N HIS A 170 -7.03 -29.11 7.96
CA HIS A 170 -8.10 -29.78 8.69
C HIS A 170 -7.53 -30.98 9.46
N PRO A 171 -7.97 -31.29 10.70
CA PRO A 171 -7.41 -32.36 11.52
C PRO A 171 -7.44 -33.78 10.90
N SER A 172 -8.35 -34.02 9.96
CA SER A 172 -8.43 -35.30 9.23
C SER A 172 -7.35 -35.46 8.15
N ILE A 173 -6.56 -34.43 7.86
CA ILE A 173 -5.54 -34.46 6.80
C ILE A 173 -4.17 -34.56 7.44
N ASP A 174 -3.38 -35.54 7.03
CA ASP A 174 -1.97 -35.61 7.43
C ASP A 174 -1.17 -34.44 6.85
N VAL A 175 -0.65 -33.61 7.74
CA VAL A 175 0.14 -32.42 7.39
C VAL A 175 1.34 -32.76 6.51
N ASN A 176 2.02 -33.90 6.76
CA ASN A 176 3.18 -34.30 5.97
C ASN A 176 2.79 -34.68 4.53
N ALA A 177 1.66 -35.40 4.38
CA ALA A 177 1.12 -35.73 3.07
C ALA A 177 0.70 -34.47 2.30
N PHE A 178 0.09 -33.50 3.00
CA PHE A 178 -0.28 -32.21 2.43
C PHE A 178 0.94 -31.39 1.98
N GLN A 179 1.99 -31.33 2.80
CA GLN A 179 3.25 -30.67 2.43
C GLN A 179 3.90 -31.31 1.19
N LYS A 180 3.90 -32.66 1.10
CA LYS A 180 4.39 -33.36 -0.11
C LYS A 180 3.59 -32.94 -1.35
N LYS A 181 2.26 -32.86 -1.24
CA LYS A 181 1.39 -32.40 -2.34
C LYS A 181 1.69 -30.97 -2.76
N LEU A 182 1.89 -30.05 -1.82
CA LEU A 182 2.30 -28.68 -2.13
C LEU A 182 3.65 -28.63 -2.86
N LYS A 183 4.63 -29.42 -2.40
CA LYS A 183 5.95 -29.50 -3.02
C LYS A 183 5.90 -29.99 -4.47
N THR A 184 4.99 -30.92 -4.83
CA THR A 184 4.80 -31.34 -6.23
C THR A 184 4.27 -30.24 -7.14
N GLN A 185 3.68 -29.20 -6.55
CA GLN A 185 3.19 -28.00 -7.23
C GLN A 185 4.17 -26.82 -7.14
N ASN A 186 5.42 -27.06 -6.73
CA ASN A 186 6.46 -26.04 -6.49
C ASN A 186 6.07 -25.00 -5.41
N ILE A 187 5.19 -25.36 -4.46
CA ILE A 187 4.83 -24.52 -3.31
C ILE A 187 5.62 -25.01 -2.09
N PHE A 188 6.55 -24.18 -1.63
CA PHE A 188 7.31 -24.46 -0.42
C PHE A 188 6.47 -24.09 0.81
N SER A 189 6.48 -24.96 1.82
CA SER A 189 5.75 -24.75 3.07
C SER A 189 6.52 -25.34 4.25
N GLU A 190 6.45 -24.64 5.39
CA GLU A 190 7.05 -25.07 6.64
C GLU A 190 5.97 -25.22 7.72
N LYS A 191 6.22 -26.09 8.70
CA LYS A 191 5.34 -26.18 9.87
C LYS A 191 5.53 -24.94 10.75
N SER A 192 4.42 -24.31 11.16
CA SER A 192 4.47 -23.19 12.08
C SER A 192 4.86 -23.66 13.49
N ASN A 193 5.83 -22.98 14.10
CA ASN A 193 6.18 -23.19 15.50
C ASN A 193 5.26 -22.39 16.45
N ILE A 194 4.44 -21.48 15.91
CA ILE A 194 3.59 -20.57 16.70
C ILE A 194 2.25 -21.21 17.07
N ALA A 195 1.80 -22.19 16.30
CA ALA A 195 0.58 -22.95 16.57
C ALA A 195 0.89 -24.45 16.41
N PRO A 196 1.53 -25.07 17.37
CA PRO A 196 1.50 -26.51 17.45
C PRO A 196 0.05 -26.93 17.67
N GLN A 197 -0.40 -27.93 16.95
CA GLN A 197 -1.79 -28.45 16.84
C GLN A 197 -2.61 -28.40 18.10
#